data_97fa8dcf0ad14e085ab3f50f670d1872
#
_entry.id   97fa8dcf0ad14e085ab3f50f670d1872
#
_cell.length_a   1.000
_cell.length_b   1.000
_cell.length_c   1.000
_cell.angle_alpha   90.00
_cell.angle_beta   90.00
_cell.angle_gamma   90.00
#
_symmetry.space_group_name_H-M   'P 1'
#
loop_
_entity.id
_entity.type
_entity.pdbx_description
1 polymer ?
#
loop_
_entity_poly.entity_id
_entity_poly.type
_entity_poly.pdbx_seq_one_letter_code
_entity_poly.pdbx_strand_id
1 'polypeptide(L)'
;MSRVKYTLWVVVGIVTLLWVQAEPTLFGSTNLFQWRSGLVQFSGILALMLMSLAMLLALRLPSVERWTRGIDKGYRIHKWIGISALLLGILHWLAYQIPKWLISLELLTKPARLNGSGPNSNLSGLALWLKEAKPLAMEIGEWGFYALIVLLVVSLWSAIKYKPFRLTHRLMAVVYLLIALHSVILLKKAYWGEPIYWLTMLFIVVGSWAACYSLLGLVGRQSRYPAHVEAFHYCPNSQTLDLTIQLDKPWLGHKAGQFAYLKFAGEEPHPFTIACAHQGSQLRFLIKELGDFTTGLHQRLQNGKSLEVEGPYGKFDFSTQQPQIWIGGGVGIAPFMAGLDWLMTERAHPVHLFFCCHQIDPNLCAELRHKAQLVGVSLTIIDSSVDPHLSADDIARRC
;
A
#
# COMPACT_ATOMS: atom_id res chain seq x y z
N MET A 1 9.85 10.99 -0.06
CA MET A 1 8.65 11.16 -0.91
C MET A 1 8.91 11.88 -2.24
N SER A 2 9.82 12.85 -2.33
CA SER A 2 10.13 13.56 -3.58
C SER A 2 10.58 12.61 -4.71
N ARG A 3 11.51 11.68 -4.44
CA ARG A 3 12.01 10.71 -5.46
C ARG A 3 10.91 9.86 -6.09
N VAL A 4 9.98 9.32 -5.29
CA VAL A 4 8.90 8.47 -5.80
C VAL A 4 7.92 9.28 -6.64
N LYS A 5 7.55 10.47 -6.19
CA LYS A 5 6.72 11.40 -6.98
C LYS A 5 7.39 11.74 -8.31
N TYR A 6 8.69 12.07 -8.26
CA TYR A 6 9.46 12.35 -9.47
C TYR A 6 9.46 11.16 -10.44
N THR A 7 9.74 9.95 -9.95
CA THR A 7 9.70 8.73 -10.79
C THR A 7 8.32 8.53 -11.43
N LEU A 8 7.23 8.73 -10.67
CA LEU A 8 5.86 8.62 -11.23
C LEU A 8 5.61 9.64 -12.33
N TRP A 9 6.01 10.91 -12.13
CA TRP A 9 5.86 11.94 -13.16
C TRP A 9 6.71 11.65 -14.40
N VAL A 10 7.93 11.12 -14.22
CA VAL A 10 8.79 10.71 -15.35
C VAL A 10 8.11 9.58 -16.14
N VAL A 11 7.55 8.57 -15.47
CA VAL A 11 6.85 7.46 -16.13
C VAL A 11 5.61 7.97 -16.87
N VAL A 12 4.80 8.83 -16.25
CA VAL A 12 3.65 9.48 -16.93
C VAL A 12 4.11 10.28 -18.15
N GLY A 13 5.20 11.04 -18.02
CA GLY A 13 5.79 11.78 -19.13
C GLY A 13 6.24 10.88 -20.29
N ILE A 14 6.92 9.78 -19.98
CA ILE A 14 7.35 8.80 -20.99
C ILE A 14 6.12 8.20 -21.72
N VAL A 15 5.11 7.74 -20.99
CA VAL A 15 3.87 7.19 -21.59
C VAL A 15 3.20 8.23 -22.47
N THR A 16 3.13 9.48 -22.02
CA THR A 16 2.54 10.58 -22.80
C THR A 16 3.30 10.84 -24.10
N LEU A 17 4.64 10.90 -24.03
CA LEU A 17 5.48 11.14 -25.21
C LEU A 17 5.37 10.00 -26.22
N LEU A 18 5.40 8.74 -25.77
CA LEU A 18 5.26 7.57 -26.63
C LEU A 18 3.86 7.50 -27.26
N TRP A 19 2.82 7.90 -26.52
CA TRP A 19 1.47 7.99 -27.09
C TRP A 19 1.35 9.10 -28.13
N VAL A 20 1.93 10.29 -27.89
CA VAL A 20 1.97 11.37 -28.87
C VAL A 20 2.67 10.92 -30.15
N GLN A 21 3.78 10.19 -30.02
CA GLN A 21 4.50 9.62 -31.16
C GLN A 21 3.64 8.63 -31.96
N ALA A 22 2.82 7.82 -31.30
CA ALA A 22 1.94 6.82 -31.91
C ALA A 22 0.66 7.43 -32.53
N GLU A 23 0.36 8.73 -32.27
CA GLU A 23 -0.82 9.45 -32.82
C GLU A 23 -0.39 10.69 -33.63
N PRO A 24 0.44 10.55 -34.67
CA PRO A 24 1.06 11.70 -35.36
C PRO A 24 0.04 12.62 -36.05
N THR A 25 -1.12 12.07 -36.48
CA THR A 25 -2.14 12.84 -37.20
C THR A 25 -3.17 13.48 -36.26
N LEU A 26 -3.15 13.17 -34.97
CA LEU A 26 -4.18 13.62 -34.02
C LEU A 26 -4.17 15.15 -33.86
N PHE A 27 -3.00 15.73 -33.66
CA PHE A 27 -2.85 17.14 -33.28
C PHE A 27 -3.12 18.11 -34.48
N GLY A 28 -3.08 17.60 -35.71
CA GLY A 28 -3.49 18.33 -36.90
C GLY A 28 -4.95 18.11 -37.30
N SER A 29 -5.69 17.27 -36.55
CA SER A 29 -7.07 16.91 -36.92
C SER A 29 -8.10 17.82 -36.28
N THR A 30 -9.09 18.23 -37.08
CA THR A 30 -10.31 18.89 -36.61
C THR A 30 -11.46 17.90 -36.35
N ASN A 31 -11.22 16.59 -36.56
CA ASN A 31 -12.24 15.56 -36.45
C ASN A 31 -12.40 15.13 -34.94
N LEU A 32 -13.57 15.46 -34.37
CA LEU A 32 -13.93 15.12 -32.97
C LEU A 32 -13.83 13.62 -32.67
N PHE A 33 -14.20 12.76 -33.64
CA PHE A 33 -14.15 11.30 -33.41
C PHE A 33 -12.71 10.75 -33.41
N GLN A 34 -11.80 11.41 -34.10
CA GLN A 34 -10.37 11.09 -34.03
C GLN A 34 -9.81 11.47 -32.66
N TRP A 35 -10.12 12.67 -32.15
CA TRP A 35 -9.79 13.11 -30.81
C TRP A 35 -10.38 12.20 -29.72
N ARG A 36 -11.67 11.85 -29.86
CA ARG A 36 -12.31 10.86 -28.97
C ARG A 36 -11.51 9.56 -28.93
N SER A 37 -11.18 9.00 -30.08
CA SER A 37 -10.44 7.75 -30.17
C SER A 37 -9.05 7.85 -29.51
N GLY A 38 -8.31 8.92 -29.76
CA GLY A 38 -7.02 9.18 -29.13
C GLY A 38 -7.14 9.35 -27.62
N LEU A 39 -8.09 10.13 -27.15
CA LEU A 39 -8.30 10.41 -25.72
C LEU A 39 -8.73 9.14 -24.95
N VAL A 40 -9.60 8.31 -25.53
CA VAL A 40 -9.98 7.01 -24.96
C VAL A 40 -8.75 6.10 -24.80
N GLN A 41 -7.89 6.00 -25.80
CA GLN A 41 -6.67 5.20 -25.70
C GLN A 41 -5.69 5.77 -24.66
N PHE A 42 -5.44 7.06 -24.68
CA PHE A 42 -4.53 7.71 -23.75
C PHE A 42 -4.94 7.55 -22.30
N SER A 43 -6.19 7.91 -21.97
CA SER A 43 -6.72 7.80 -20.62
C SER A 43 -6.77 6.35 -20.13
N GLY A 44 -7.12 5.40 -21.02
CA GLY A 44 -7.13 3.97 -20.72
C GLY A 44 -5.73 3.42 -20.42
N ILE A 45 -4.73 3.77 -21.22
CA ILE A 45 -3.33 3.34 -20.99
C ILE A 45 -2.80 3.91 -19.68
N LEU A 46 -3.04 5.19 -19.38
CA LEU A 46 -2.60 5.80 -18.14
C LEU A 46 -3.31 5.19 -16.91
N ALA A 47 -4.63 4.97 -16.99
CA ALA A 47 -5.38 4.32 -15.91
C ALA A 47 -4.86 2.92 -15.63
N LEU A 48 -4.65 2.12 -16.68
CA LEU A 48 -4.10 0.77 -16.59
C LEU A 48 -2.70 0.75 -15.99
N MET A 49 -1.81 1.65 -16.43
CA MET A 49 -0.48 1.83 -15.87
C MET A 49 -0.53 2.09 -14.36
N LEU A 50 -1.37 3.03 -13.93
CA LEU A 50 -1.52 3.36 -12.50
C LEU A 50 -2.10 2.18 -11.72
N MET A 51 -3.09 1.46 -12.25
CA MET A 51 -3.63 0.25 -11.63
C MET A 51 -2.56 -0.85 -11.50
N SER A 52 -1.73 -1.06 -12.53
CA SER A 52 -0.62 -2.02 -12.49
C SER A 52 0.40 -1.67 -11.41
N LEU A 53 0.77 -0.39 -11.30
CA LEU A 53 1.65 0.10 -10.24
C LEU A 53 1.02 -0.05 -8.85
N ALA A 54 -0.29 0.18 -8.70
CA ALA A 54 -1.01 -0.05 -7.46
C ALA A 54 -0.97 -1.54 -7.06
N MET A 55 -1.18 -2.46 -7.99
CA MET A 55 -1.06 -3.90 -7.75
C MET A 55 0.35 -4.27 -7.26
N LEU A 56 1.39 -3.73 -7.89
CA LEU A 56 2.79 -3.99 -7.51
C LEU A 56 3.11 -3.46 -6.10
N LEU A 57 2.63 -2.25 -5.75
CA LEU A 57 2.82 -1.65 -4.43
C LEU A 57 2.15 -2.45 -3.30
N ALA A 58 1.08 -3.19 -3.60
CA ALA A 58 0.37 -4.01 -2.63
C ALA A 58 1.14 -5.28 -2.22
N LEU A 59 2.17 -5.70 -2.97
CA LEU A 59 2.88 -6.97 -2.74
C LEU A 59 3.85 -6.97 -1.57
N ARG A 60 4.16 -5.83 -0.96
CA ARG A 60 5.15 -5.71 0.13
C ARG A 60 6.53 -6.29 -0.22
N LEU A 61 6.94 -6.18 -1.49
CA LEU A 61 8.24 -6.66 -1.94
C LEU A 61 9.38 -5.82 -1.32
N PRO A 62 10.49 -6.44 -0.88
CA PRO A 62 11.62 -5.70 -0.29
C PRO A 62 12.23 -4.64 -1.23
N SER A 63 12.19 -4.87 -2.55
CA SER A 63 12.64 -3.90 -3.56
C SER A 63 11.72 -2.67 -3.60
N VAL A 64 10.41 -2.89 -3.53
CA VAL A 64 9.38 -1.83 -3.49
C VAL A 64 9.48 -1.05 -2.18
N GLU A 65 9.64 -1.73 -1.04
CA GLU A 65 9.85 -1.08 0.26
C GLU A 65 11.09 -0.20 0.28
N ARG A 66 12.21 -0.68 -0.30
CA ARG A 66 13.43 0.14 -0.43
C ARG A 66 13.22 1.36 -1.30
N TRP A 67 12.49 1.23 -2.41
CA TRP A 67 12.17 2.35 -3.30
C TRP A 67 11.25 3.38 -2.64
N THR A 68 10.19 2.93 -1.96
CA THR A 68 9.23 3.81 -1.26
C THR A 68 9.78 4.35 0.06
N ARG A 69 10.88 3.79 0.60
CA ARG A 69 11.47 4.08 1.91
C ARG A 69 10.51 3.77 3.07
N GLY A 70 9.84 2.64 2.99
CA GLY A 70 8.95 2.10 4.02
C GLY A 70 7.58 1.73 3.46
N ILE A 71 6.98 0.69 4.02
CA ILE A 71 5.65 0.18 3.62
C ILE A 71 4.55 1.21 3.87
N ASP A 72 4.65 1.99 4.97
CA ASP A 72 3.73 3.08 5.32
C ASP A 72 3.62 4.12 4.20
N LYS A 73 4.77 4.52 3.65
CA LYS A 73 4.84 5.44 2.50
C LYS A 73 4.35 4.78 1.23
N GLY A 74 4.65 3.48 1.05
CA GLY A 74 4.12 2.67 -0.05
C GLY A 74 2.60 2.65 -0.07
N TYR A 75 1.94 2.42 1.07
CA TYR A 75 0.47 2.44 1.16
C TYR A 75 -0.14 3.82 0.93
N ARG A 76 0.53 4.89 1.37
CA ARG A 76 0.08 6.25 1.05
C ARG A 76 0.14 6.54 -0.45
N ILE A 77 1.19 6.09 -1.12
CA ILE A 77 1.35 6.22 -2.58
C ILE A 77 0.30 5.36 -3.30
N HIS A 78 0.09 4.11 -2.88
CA HIS A 78 -0.94 3.21 -3.40
C HIS A 78 -2.32 3.87 -3.35
N LYS A 79 -2.72 4.48 -2.22
CA LYS A 79 -3.98 5.21 -2.09
C LYS A 79 -4.13 6.32 -3.15
N TRP A 80 -3.11 7.17 -3.32
CA TRP A 80 -3.17 8.27 -4.28
C TRP A 80 -3.14 7.79 -5.73
N ILE A 81 -2.37 6.75 -6.04
CA ILE A 81 -2.38 6.10 -7.36
C ILE A 81 -3.76 5.52 -7.66
N GLY A 82 -4.40 4.86 -6.69
CA GLY A 82 -5.76 4.33 -6.85
C GLY A 82 -6.79 5.43 -7.14
N ILE A 83 -6.73 6.54 -6.41
CA ILE A 83 -7.61 7.72 -6.67
C ILE A 83 -7.36 8.28 -8.07
N SER A 84 -6.09 8.42 -8.47
CA SER A 84 -5.73 8.94 -9.81
C SER A 84 -6.19 7.98 -10.93
N ALA A 85 -6.07 6.67 -10.72
CA ALA A 85 -6.56 5.67 -11.66
C ALA A 85 -8.09 5.74 -11.82
N LEU A 86 -8.84 5.97 -10.73
CA LEU A 86 -10.29 6.19 -10.80
C LEU A 86 -10.64 7.43 -11.61
N LEU A 87 -9.97 8.56 -11.36
CA LEU A 87 -10.23 9.80 -12.10
C LEU A 87 -9.96 9.64 -13.60
N LEU A 88 -8.87 8.93 -13.95
CA LEU A 88 -8.57 8.60 -15.35
C LEU A 88 -9.59 7.60 -15.93
N GLY A 89 -10.07 6.64 -15.14
CA GLY A 89 -11.15 5.72 -15.52
C GLY A 89 -12.46 6.45 -15.82
N ILE A 90 -12.82 7.43 -14.97
CA ILE A 90 -13.97 8.31 -15.20
C ILE A 90 -13.79 9.11 -16.51
N LEU A 91 -12.62 9.71 -16.71
CA LEU A 91 -12.31 10.44 -17.93
C LEU A 91 -12.40 9.53 -19.18
N HIS A 92 -11.85 8.31 -19.09
CA HIS A 92 -11.92 7.29 -20.14
C HIS A 92 -13.36 6.94 -20.51
N TRP A 93 -14.19 6.68 -19.50
CA TRP A 93 -15.59 6.34 -19.66
C TRP A 93 -16.39 7.52 -20.23
N LEU A 94 -16.18 8.73 -19.72
CA LEU A 94 -16.82 9.95 -20.25
C LEU A 94 -16.42 10.23 -21.70
N ALA A 95 -15.12 10.11 -22.02
CA ALA A 95 -14.65 10.27 -23.39
C ALA A 95 -15.31 9.28 -24.37
N TYR A 96 -15.67 8.09 -23.88
CA TYR A 96 -16.41 7.10 -24.66
C TYR A 96 -17.91 7.40 -24.73
N GLN A 97 -18.56 7.85 -23.65
CA GLN A 97 -20.01 8.00 -23.56
C GLN A 97 -20.53 9.36 -24.04
N ILE A 98 -19.82 10.48 -23.77
CA ILE A 98 -20.29 11.82 -24.13
C ILE A 98 -20.66 11.94 -25.62
N PRO A 99 -19.84 11.52 -26.58
CA PRO A 99 -20.23 11.61 -27.99
C PRO A 99 -21.45 10.77 -28.37
N LYS A 100 -21.72 9.66 -27.66
CA LYS A 100 -22.93 8.86 -27.88
C LYS A 100 -24.17 9.62 -27.36
N TRP A 101 -24.08 10.27 -26.19
CA TRP A 101 -25.17 11.08 -25.67
C TRP A 101 -25.45 12.29 -26.58
N LEU A 102 -24.42 12.97 -27.07
CA LEU A 102 -24.59 14.09 -27.99
C LEU A 102 -25.28 13.66 -29.33
N ILE A 103 -24.96 12.44 -29.80
CA ILE A 103 -25.63 11.88 -30.96
C ILE A 103 -27.10 11.54 -30.66
N SER A 104 -27.39 10.97 -29.50
CA SER A 104 -28.75 10.62 -29.10
C SER A 104 -29.63 11.85 -28.85
N LEU A 105 -29.03 12.99 -28.50
CA LEU A 105 -29.69 14.29 -28.37
C LEU A 105 -29.72 15.11 -29.66
N GLU A 106 -29.33 14.52 -30.80
CA GLU A 106 -29.24 15.16 -32.11
C GLU A 106 -28.33 16.40 -32.18
N LEU A 107 -27.48 16.58 -31.15
CA LEU A 107 -26.49 17.68 -31.10
C LEU A 107 -25.21 17.37 -31.89
N LEU A 108 -25.04 16.12 -32.31
CA LEU A 108 -23.88 15.68 -33.10
C LEU A 108 -24.33 14.64 -34.11
N THR A 109 -23.93 14.84 -35.39
CA THR A 109 -24.21 13.88 -36.45
C THR A 109 -23.26 12.69 -36.39
N LYS A 110 -23.83 11.48 -36.55
CA LYS A 110 -23.04 10.26 -36.64
C LYS A 110 -22.15 10.31 -37.91
N PRO A 111 -20.83 10.03 -37.80
CA PRO A 111 -19.99 10.01 -38.99
C PRO A 111 -20.51 8.98 -40.00
N ALA A 112 -20.54 9.35 -41.28
CA ALA A 112 -20.86 8.42 -42.33
C ALA A 112 -19.92 7.21 -42.27
N ARG A 113 -20.45 6.00 -42.28
CA ARG A 113 -19.62 4.81 -42.48
C ARG A 113 -19.01 4.93 -43.88
N LEU A 114 -17.69 5.14 -43.94
CA LEU A 114 -16.99 4.93 -45.22
C LEU A 114 -17.27 3.48 -45.62
N ASN A 115 -17.96 3.31 -46.73
CA ASN A 115 -18.30 2.00 -47.33
C ASN A 115 -17.04 1.28 -47.85
N GLY A 116 -16.04 1.11 -47.02
CA GLY A 116 -14.74 0.52 -47.33
C GLY A 116 -14.39 -0.76 -46.58
N SER A 117 -15.22 -1.19 -45.65
CA SER A 117 -15.07 -2.51 -45.05
C SER A 117 -16.04 -3.49 -45.69
N GLY A 118 -15.62 -4.04 -46.84
CA GLY A 118 -16.25 -5.24 -47.41
C GLY A 118 -16.37 -6.39 -46.41
N PRO A 119 -17.10 -7.46 -46.73
CA PRO A 119 -17.35 -8.57 -45.83
C PRO A 119 -16.05 -9.13 -45.26
N ASN A 120 -16.12 -9.73 -44.08
CA ASN A 120 -15.02 -10.29 -43.25
C ASN A 120 -14.11 -11.32 -43.98
N SER A 121 -14.22 -11.47 -45.28
CA SER A 121 -13.62 -12.52 -46.09
C SER A 121 -12.08 -12.58 -46.07
N ASN A 122 -11.39 -11.51 -45.57
CA ASN A 122 -9.93 -11.45 -45.58
C ASN A 122 -9.28 -11.39 -44.19
N LEU A 123 -10.07 -11.49 -43.10
CA LEU A 123 -9.50 -11.56 -41.76
C LEU A 123 -9.42 -13.03 -41.32
N SER A 124 -8.24 -13.48 -40.97
CA SER A 124 -8.01 -14.83 -40.46
C SER A 124 -7.26 -14.81 -39.10
N GLY A 125 -7.34 -15.90 -38.37
CA GLY A 125 -6.59 -16.11 -37.17
C GLY A 125 -6.86 -15.07 -36.07
N LEU A 126 -5.79 -14.54 -35.45
CA LEU A 126 -5.86 -13.59 -34.34
C LEU A 126 -6.68 -12.33 -34.64
N ALA A 127 -6.61 -11.81 -35.87
CA ALA A 127 -7.31 -10.58 -36.26
C ALA A 127 -8.84 -10.76 -36.27
N LEU A 128 -9.31 -11.94 -36.65
CA LEU A 128 -10.74 -12.31 -36.62
C LEU A 128 -11.20 -12.49 -35.17
N TRP A 129 -10.44 -13.26 -34.37
CA TRP A 129 -10.75 -13.48 -32.97
C TRP A 129 -10.87 -12.17 -32.19
N LEU A 130 -9.90 -11.24 -32.34
CA LEU A 130 -9.95 -9.92 -31.69
C LEU A 130 -11.17 -9.08 -32.12
N LYS A 131 -11.61 -9.21 -33.36
CA LYS A 131 -12.82 -8.51 -33.85
C LYS A 131 -14.08 -9.08 -33.21
N GLU A 132 -14.18 -10.41 -33.12
CA GLU A 132 -15.31 -11.11 -32.49
C GLU A 132 -15.37 -10.91 -30.99
N ALA A 133 -14.20 -10.86 -30.31
CA ALA A 133 -14.11 -10.63 -28.87
C ALA A 133 -14.40 -9.17 -28.47
N LYS A 134 -14.38 -8.22 -29.41
CA LYS A 134 -14.52 -6.79 -29.12
C LYS A 134 -15.81 -6.40 -28.37
N PRO A 135 -17.02 -6.86 -28.72
CA PRO A 135 -18.24 -6.55 -27.97
C PRO A 135 -18.17 -7.02 -26.53
N LEU A 136 -17.76 -8.26 -26.29
CA LEU A 136 -17.59 -8.82 -24.95
C LEU A 136 -16.54 -8.04 -24.13
N ALA A 137 -15.42 -7.68 -24.75
CA ALA A 137 -14.40 -6.88 -24.09
C ALA A 137 -14.92 -5.50 -23.67
N MET A 138 -15.80 -4.88 -24.47
CA MET A 138 -16.44 -3.61 -24.12
C MET A 138 -17.36 -3.75 -22.90
N GLU A 139 -18.18 -4.80 -22.84
CA GLU A 139 -19.04 -5.10 -21.70
C GLU A 139 -18.22 -5.38 -20.43
N ILE A 140 -17.17 -6.21 -20.53
CA ILE A 140 -16.24 -6.48 -19.43
C ILE A 140 -15.64 -5.17 -18.90
N GLY A 141 -15.23 -4.26 -19.77
CA GLY A 141 -14.66 -2.98 -19.38
C GLY A 141 -15.67 -2.08 -18.66
N GLU A 142 -16.91 -2.04 -19.14
CA GLU A 142 -17.99 -1.23 -18.55
C GLU A 142 -18.38 -1.75 -17.17
N TRP A 143 -18.65 -3.04 -17.01
CA TRP A 143 -18.94 -3.65 -15.72
C TRP A 143 -17.74 -3.62 -14.77
N GLY A 144 -16.53 -3.82 -15.29
CA GLY A 144 -15.28 -3.67 -14.50
C GLY A 144 -15.11 -2.25 -13.95
N PHE A 145 -15.47 -1.22 -14.75
CA PHE A 145 -15.43 0.16 -14.30
C PHE A 145 -16.46 0.45 -13.19
N TYR A 146 -17.70 -0.02 -13.32
CA TYR A 146 -18.71 0.13 -12.26
C TYR A 146 -18.30 -0.59 -10.98
N ALA A 147 -17.78 -1.80 -11.10
CA ALA A 147 -17.23 -2.52 -9.95
C ALA A 147 -16.06 -1.78 -9.31
N LEU A 148 -15.15 -1.20 -10.10
CA LEU A 148 -14.03 -0.39 -9.61
C LEU A 148 -14.52 0.82 -8.78
N ILE A 149 -15.53 1.55 -9.27
CA ILE A 149 -16.12 2.69 -8.53
C ILE A 149 -16.64 2.22 -7.17
N VAL A 150 -17.49 1.18 -7.15
CA VAL A 150 -18.10 0.67 -5.91
C VAL A 150 -17.01 0.22 -4.92
N LEU A 151 -16.05 -0.58 -5.37
CA LEU A 151 -14.99 -1.08 -4.51
C LEU A 151 -14.06 0.03 -4.00
N LEU A 152 -13.80 1.06 -4.79
CA LEU A 152 -13.00 2.22 -4.35
C LEU A 152 -13.76 3.08 -3.34
N VAL A 153 -15.06 3.34 -3.55
CA VAL A 153 -15.89 4.04 -2.57
C VAL A 153 -15.89 3.29 -1.25
N VAL A 154 -16.12 1.98 -1.28
CA VAL A 154 -16.05 1.10 -0.10
C VAL A 154 -14.67 1.18 0.57
N SER A 155 -13.59 1.19 -0.22
CA SER A 155 -12.21 1.23 0.29
C SER A 155 -11.82 2.58 0.90
N LEU A 156 -12.46 3.66 0.51
CA LEU A 156 -12.21 5.00 1.04
C LEU A 156 -13.12 5.36 2.21
N TRP A 157 -14.17 4.58 2.46
CA TRP A 157 -15.15 4.84 3.51
C TRP A 157 -14.63 4.39 4.87
N SER A 158 -14.28 5.35 5.72
CA SER A 158 -13.64 5.11 7.04
C SER A 158 -14.52 4.36 8.06
N ALA A 159 -15.85 4.32 7.87
CA ALA A 159 -16.76 3.58 8.75
C ALA A 159 -16.76 2.06 8.53
N ILE A 160 -16.15 1.59 7.44
CA ILE A 160 -16.10 0.16 7.15
C ILE A 160 -15.01 -0.50 8.00
N LYS A 161 -15.41 -1.53 8.77
CA LYS A 161 -14.51 -2.33 9.59
C LYS A 161 -13.46 -3.03 8.73
N TYR A 162 -12.29 -3.33 9.33
CA TYR A 162 -11.14 -3.88 8.61
C TYR A 162 -11.40 -5.21 7.89
N LYS A 163 -12.12 -6.15 8.51
CA LYS A 163 -12.40 -7.48 7.89
C LYS A 163 -13.19 -7.37 6.57
N PRO A 164 -14.37 -6.68 6.51
CA PRO A 164 -15.10 -6.50 5.24
C PRO A 164 -14.33 -5.65 4.24
N PHE A 165 -13.61 -4.59 4.69
CA PHE A 165 -12.73 -3.82 3.82
C PHE A 165 -11.73 -4.71 3.09
N ARG A 166 -11.02 -5.58 3.81
CA ARG A 166 -10.01 -6.45 3.22
C ARG A 166 -10.60 -7.42 2.20
N LEU A 167 -11.77 -8.01 2.50
CA LEU A 167 -12.45 -8.92 1.58
C LEU A 167 -12.84 -8.22 0.28
N THR A 168 -13.51 -7.07 0.38
CA THR A 168 -13.90 -6.27 -0.78
C THR A 168 -12.70 -5.73 -1.55
N HIS A 169 -11.68 -5.26 -0.82
CA HIS A 169 -10.46 -4.75 -1.46
C HIS A 169 -9.69 -5.84 -2.23
N ARG A 170 -9.74 -7.10 -1.80
CA ARG A 170 -9.15 -8.22 -2.54
C ARG A 170 -9.79 -8.43 -3.92
N LEU A 171 -11.08 -8.10 -4.08
CA LEU A 171 -11.78 -8.15 -5.36
C LEU A 171 -11.21 -7.16 -6.39
N MET A 172 -10.51 -6.11 -5.95
CA MET A 172 -9.80 -5.19 -6.85
C MET A 172 -8.82 -5.91 -7.79
N ALA A 173 -8.19 -6.98 -7.33
CA ALA A 173 -7.29 -7.77 -8.16
C ALA A 173 -8.05 -8.51 -9.28
N VAL A 174 -9.26 -9.00 -9.01
CA VAL A 174 -10.12 -9.61 -10.03
C VAL A 174 -10.57 -8.56 -11.05
N VAL A 175 -11.05 -7.41 -10.56
CA VAL A 175 -11.45 -6.29 -11.44
C VAL A 175 -10.28 -5.82 -12.30
N TYR A 176 -9.07 -5.74 -11.72
CA TYR A 176 -7.87 -5.41 -12.49
C TYR A 176 -7.64 -6.41 -13.64
N LEU A 177 -7.74 -7.73 -13.40
CA LEU A 177 -7.54 -8.75 -14.44
C LEU A 177 -8.58 -8.64 -15.55
N LEU A 178 -9.83 -8.32 -15.22
CA LEU A 178 -10.90 -8.08 -16.22
C LEU A 178 -10.59 -6.83 -17.05
N ILE A 179 -10.14 -5.73 -16.44
CA ILE A 179 -9.74 -4.50 -17.13
C ILE A 179 -8.48 -4.73 -17.98
N ALA A 180 -7.53 -5.54 -17.51
CA ALA A 180 -6.35 -5.93 -18.28
C ALA A 180 -6.74 -6.70 -19.55
N LEU A 181 -7.66 -7.67 -19.45
CA LEU A 181 -8.20 -8.40 -20.59
C LEU A 181 -8.92 -7.46 -21.59
N HIS A 182 -9.79 -6.57 -21.08
CA HIS A 182 -10.43 -5.52 -21.86
C HIS A 182 -9.38 -4.70 -22.64
N SER A 183 -8.30 -4.30 -21.96
CA SER A 183 -7.26 -3.45 -22.56
C SER A 183 -6.47 -4.16 -23.64
N VAL A 184 -6.12 -5.44 -23.46
CA VAL A 184 -5.43 -6.25 -24.48
C VAL A 184 -6.25 -6.31 -25.79
N ILE A 185 -7.56 -6.53 -25.68
CA ILE A 185 -8.45 -6.71 -26.85
C ILE A 185 -8.73 -5.37 -27.55
N LEU A 186 -8.83 -4.27 -26.79
CA LEU A 186 -9.26 -2.97 -27.33
C LEU A 186 -8.12 -1.99 -27.62
N LEU A 187 -6.87 -2.36 -27.34
CA LEU A 187 -5.73 -1.53 -27.72
C LEU A 187 -5.67 -1.37 -29.23
N LYS A 188 -5.51 -0.12 -29.70
CA LYS A 188 -5.46 0.18 -31.16
C LYS A 188 -4.44 -0.70 -31.88
N LYS A 189 -4.86 -1.35 -32.98
CA LYS A 189 -3.95 -2.11 -33.86
C LYS A 189 -2.85 -1.23 -34.45
N ALA A 190 -3.12 0.06 -34.66
CA ALA A 190 -2.12 1.01 -35.11
C ALA A 190 -0.92 1.16 -34.19
N TYR A 191 -1.05 0.79 -32.91
CA TYR A 191 0.06 0.81 -31.95
C TYR A 191 0.93 -0.46 -32.02
N TRP A 192 0.50 -1.51 -32.74
CA TRP A 192 1.27 -2.74 -32.85
C TRP A 192 2.63 -2.47 -33.50
N GLY A 193 3.71 -2.85 -32.82
CA GLY A 193 5.08 -2.53 -33.21
C GLY A 193 5.62 -1.23 -32.65
N GLU A 194 4.76 -0.31 -32.19
CA GLU A 194 5.17 0.94 -31.57
C GLU A 194 5.65 0.74 -30.13
N PRO A 195 6.57 1.57 -29.61
CA PRO A 195 7.06 1.47 -28.24
C PRO A 195 5.97 1.54 -27.17
N ILE A 196 4.91 2.32 -27.40
CA ILE A 196 3.76 2.43 -26.48
C ILE A 196 3.02 1.10 -26.32
N TYR A 197 2.94 0.27 -27.35
CA TYR A 197 2.35 -1.07 -27.29
C TYR A 197 3.13 -1.95 -26.32
N TRP A 198 4.44 -2.04 -26.48
CA TRP A 198 5.29 -2.89 -25.66
C TRP A 198 5.33 -2.44 -24.20
N LEU A 199 5.35 -1.13 -23.97
CA LEU A 199 5.26 -0.57 -22.63
C LEU A 199 3.91 -0.89 -21.97
N THR A 200 2.81 -0.79 -22.70
CA THR A 200 1.46 -1.14 -22.22
C THR A 200 1.39 -2.64 -21.87
N MET A 201 1.91 -3.50 -22.74
CA MET A 201 1.96 -4.95 -22.49
C MET A 201 2.81 -5.28 -21.26
N LEU A 202 3.92 -4.59 -21.05
CA LEU A 202 4.74 -4.75 -19.85
C LEU A 202 3.94 -4.44 -18.57
N PHE A 203 3.19 -3.33 -18.55
CA PHE A 203 2.33 -2.99 -17.42
C PHE A 203 1.23 -4.04 -17.19
N ILE A 204 0.61 -4.53 -18.26
CA ILE A 204 -0.40 -5.61 -18.17
C ILE A 204 0.22 -6.86 -17.56
N VAL A 205 1.37 -7.31 -18.03
CA VAL A 205 2.03 -8.53 -17.54
C VAL A 205 2.43 -8.38 -16.08
N VAL A 206 3.11 -7.28 -15.72
CA VAL A 206 3.56 -7.03 -14.34
C VAL A 206 2.37 -6.89 -13.39
N GLY A 207 1.35 -6.14 -13.77
CA GLY A 207 0.17 -5.95 -12.94
C GLY A 207 -0.66 -7.23 -12.80
N SER A 208 -0.81 -8.03 -13.87
CA SER A 208 -1.52 -9.32 -13.83
C SER A 208 -0.77 -10.34 -12.96
N TRP A 209 0.55 -10.40 -13.07
CA TRP A 209 1.37 -11.19 -12.18
C TRP A 209 1.16 -10.76 -10.72
N ALA A 210 1.19 -9.46 -10.43
CA ALA A 210 0.99 -8.95 -9.07
C ALA A 210 -0.43 -9.25 -8.55
N ALA A 211 -1.46 -9.13 -9.39
CA ALA A 211 -2.84 -9.47 -9.06
C ALA A 211 -2.98 -10.97 -8.73
N CYS A 212 -2.47 -11.84 -9.58
CA CYS A 212 -2.47 -13.30 -9.34
C CYS A 212 -1.71 -13.67 -8.07
N TYR A 213 -0.51 -13.09 -7.86
CA TYR A 213 0.29 -13.30 -6.65
C TYR A 213 -0.48 -12.92 -5.38
N SER A 214 -1.22 -11.80 -5.41
CA SER A 214 -2.07 -11.36 -4.31
C SER A 214 -3.25 -12.29 -4.08
N LEU A 215 -3.96 -12.69 -5.16
CA LEU A 215 -5.12 -13.60 -5.07
C LEU A 215 -4.76 -14.99 -4.52
N LEU A 216 -3.57 -15.49 -4.87
CA LEU A 216 -3.04 -16.76 -4.35
C LEU A 216 -2.56 -16.66 -2.88
N GLY A 217 -2.63 -15.49 -2.25
CA GLY A 217 -2.22 -15.30 -0.84
C GLY A 217 -0.72 -15.42 -0.60
N LEU A 218 0.09 -15.18 -1.64
CA LEU A 218 1.56 -15.31 -1.59
C LEU A 218 2.26 -14.09 -0.98
N VAL A 219 1.53 -12.97 -0.80
CA VAL A 219 2.08 -11.73 -0.24
C VAL A 219 2.67 -11.98 1.15
N GLY A 220 3.94 -11.62 1.34
CA GLY A 220 4.68 -11.78 2.58
C GLY A 220 5.08 -13.20 2.94
N ARG A 221 4.75 -14.23 2.13
CA ARG A 221 4.99 -15.64 2.46
C ARG A 221 6.47 -15.97 2.70
N GLN A 222 7.38 -15.31 1.98
CA GLN A 222 8.83 -15.54 2.11
C GLN A 222 9.42 -14.99 3.41
N SER A 223 8.71 -14.06 4.06
CA SER A 223 9.14 -13.41 5.30
C SER A 223 8.32 -13.88 6.51
N ARG A 224 7.69 -15.07 6.43
CA ARG A 224 6.90 -15.66 7.51
C ARG A 224 7.71 -16.66 8.31
N TYR A 225 7.62 -16.51 9.60
CA TYR A 225 8.26 -17.33 10.61
C TYR A 225 7.20 -17.90 11.54
N PRO A 226 7.13 -19.24 11.71
CA PRO A 226 6.32 -19.81 12.77
C PRO A 226 6.90 -19.41 14.13
N ALA A 227 6.02 -19.18 15.09
CA ALA A 227 6.38 -18.72 16.42
C ALA A 227 5.36 -19.20 17.44
N HIS A 228 5.72 -19.10 18.72
CA HIS A 228 4.80 -19.32 19.84
C HIS A 228 4.95 -18.24 20.91
N VAL A 229 3.87 -18.04 21.65
CA VAL A 229 3.85 -17.14 22.80
C VAL A 229 4.75 -17.73 23.90
N GLU A 230 5.78 -17.02 24.28
CA GLU A 230 6.67 -17.41 25.37
C GLU A 230 6.16 -16.90 26.72
N ALA A 231 5.87 -15.60 26.77
CA ALA A 231 5.35 -14.93 27.97
C ALA A 231 4.49 -13.74 27.58
N PHE A 232 3.57 -13.36 28.45
CA PHE A 232 2.84 -12.11 28.33
C PHE A 232 2.43 -11.54 29.67
N HIS A 233 2.33 -10.22 29.73
CA HIS A 233 1.86 -9.49 30.91
C HIS A 233 0.84 -8.43 30.45
N TYR A 234 -0.30 -8.36 31.10
CA TYR A 234 -1.33 -7.37 30.80
C TYR A 234 -1.45 -6.36 31.94
N CYS A 235 -1.34 -5.08 31.60
CA CYS A 235 -1.56 -3.97 32.52
C CYS A 235 -2.98 -3.40 32.31
N PRO A 236 -3.94 -3.63 33.24
CA PRO A 236 -5.31 -3.15 33.09
C PRO A 236 -5.41 -1.63 33.05
N ASN A 237 -4.59 -0.90 33.82
CA ASN A 237 -4.66 0.56 33.89
C ASN A 237 -4.34 1.22 32.55
N SER A 238 -3.27 0.80 31.89
CA SER A 238 -2.88 1.30 30.59
C SER A 238 -3.54 0.55 29.43
N GLN A 239 -4.30 -0.52 29.68
CA GLN A 239 -4.88 -1.44 28.70
C GLN A 239 -3.83 -1.92 27.67
N THR A 240 -2.63 -2.22 28.17
CA THR A 240 -1.48 -2.61 27.35
C THR A 240 -1.05 -4.03 27.66
N LEU A 241 -0.89 -4.82 26.64
CA LEU A 241 -0.34 -6.16 26.65
C LEU A 241 1.14 -6.09 26.25
N ASP A 242 2.01 -6.54 27.13
CA ASP A 242 3.41 -6.81 26.85
C ASP A 242 3.54 -8.28 26.46
N LEU A 243 3.92 -8.54 25.21
CA LEU A 243 3.93 -9.87 24.60
C LEU A 243 5.33 -10.22 24.15
N THR A 244 5.88 -11.31 24.69
CA THR A 244 7.13 -11.92 24.25
C THR A 244 6.81 -13.20 23.50
N ILE A 245 7.41 -13.35 22.32
CA ILE A 245 7.27 -14.52 21.47
C ILE A 245 8.63 -15.10 21.12
N GLN A 246 8.66 -16.42 20.95
CA GLN A 246 9.83 -17.16 20.48
C GLN A 246 9.57 -17.64 19.06
N LEU A 247 10.48 -17.35 18.14
CA LEU A 247 10.45 -17.84 16.76
C LEU A 247 10.99 -19.27 16.69
N ASP A 248 10.30 -20.14 15.97
CA ASP A 248 10.66 -21.55 15.81
C ASP A 248 11.74 -21.78 14.72
N LYS A 249 12.12 -20.72 14.01
CA LYS A 249 13.17 -20.72 12.98
C LYS A 249 14.14 -19.56 13.19
N PRO A 250 15.41 -19.70 12.74
CA PRO A 250 16.37 -18.63 12.81
C PRO A 250 15.85 -17.33 12.23
N TRP A 251 15.91 -16.24 13.00
CA TRP A 251 15.54 -14.90 12.58
C TRP A 251 16.72 -14.19 11.94
N LEU A 252 16.53 -13.63 10.76
CA LEU A 252 17.60 -12.91 10.05
C LEU A 252 17.98 -11.56 10.70
N GLY A 253 17.29 -11.22 11.79
CA GLY A 253 17.49 -9.97 12.52
C GLY A 253 16.55 -8.88 12.10
N HIS A 254 16.48 -7.85 12.94
CA HIS A 254 15.77 -6.61 12.69
C HIS A 254 16.58 -5.43 13.26
N LYS A 255 16.26 -4.24 12.78
CA LYS A 255 16.79 -2.98 13.35
C LYS A 255 15.78 -2.39 14.31
N ALA A 256 16.28 -1.71 15.36
CA ALA A 256 15.43 -0.93 16.25
C ALA A 256 14.51 0.01 15.46
N GLY A 257 13.24 0.09 15.85
CA GLY A 257 12.22 0.87 15.17
C GLY A 257 11.48 0.17 14.02
N GLN A 258 11.85 -1.08 13.68
CA GLN A 258 11.09 -1.89 12.74
C GLN A 258 9.86 -2.54 13.40
N PHE A 259 8.92 -3.00 12.56
CA PHE A 259 7.71 -3.68 12.98
C PHE A 259 7.55 -5.02 12.26
N ALA A 260 6.70 -5.87 12.79
CA ALA A 260 6.31 -7.13 12.15
C ALA A 260 4.78 -7.30 12.19
N TYR A 261 4.25 -8.11 11.30
CA TYR A 261 2.86 -8.53 11.37
C TYR A 261 2.74 -9.80 12.21
N LEU A 262 1.87 -9.79 13.19
CA LEU A 262 1.49 -10.96 13.98
C LEU A 262 0.17 -11.51 13.45
N LYS A 263 0.11 -12.82 13.22
CA LYS A 263 -1.07 -13.52 12.74
C LYS A 263 -1.35 -14.73 13.61
N PHE A 264 -2.42 -14.70 14.38
CA PHE A 264 -2.95 -15.85 15.11
C PHE A 264 -3.89 -16.68 14.22
N ALA A 265 -4.07 -17.96 14.57
CA ALA A 265 -4.95 -18.85 13.81
C ALA A 265 -6.38 -18.28 13.71
N GLY A 266 -6.93 -18.25 12.50
CA GLY A 266 -8.26 -17.69 12.22
C GLY A 266 -8.34 -16.16 12.19
N GLU A 267 -7.24 -15.46 12.47
CA GLU A 267 -7.17 -14.00 12.47
C GLU A 267 -6.32 -13.46 11.30
N GLU A 268 -6.51 -12.19 11.03
CA GLU A 268 -5.74 -11.46 10.02
C GLU A 268 -4.38 -11.02 10.57
N PRO A 269 -3.35 -10.80 9.73
CA PRO A 269 -2.09 -10.23 10.16
C PRO A 269 -2.27 -8.77 10.61
N HIS A 270 -1.79 -8.45 11.82
CA HIS A 270 -1.80 -7.10 12.39
C HIS A 270 -0.38 -6.60 12.64
N PRO A 271 -0.04 -5.35 12.24
CA PRO A 271 1.30 -4.79 12.40
C PRO A 271 1.52 -4.30 13.83
N PHE A 272 2.66 -4.69 14.43
CA PHE A 272 3.10 -4.21 15.74
C PHE A 272 4.59 -3.89 15.70
N THR A 273 4.98 -2.78 16.33
CA THR A 273 6.38 -2.39 16.45
C THR A 273 7.12 -3.37 17.36
N ILE A 274 8.30 -3.81 16.92
CA ILE A 274 9.19 -4.64 17.73
C ILE A 274 9.80 -3.76 18.83
N ALA A 275 9.58 -4.12 20.08
CA ALA A 275 9.93 -3.33 21.25
C ALA A 275 11.27 -3.72 21.89
N CYS A 276 12.07 -4.54 21.23
CA CYS A 276 13.40 -4.96 21.68
C CYS A 276 14.44 -4.80 20.55
N ALA A 277 15.73 -4.73 20.88
CA ALA A 277 16.79 -4.94 19.91
C ALA A 277 16.86 -6.42 19.51
N HIS A 278 17.58 -6.70 18.42
CA HIS A 278 17.77 -8.07 17.96
C HIS A 278 18.57 -8.89 18.97
N GLN A 279 17.94 -9.89 19.54
CA GLN A 279 18.54 -10.85 20.48
C GLN A 279 18.08 -12.27 20.11
N GLY A 280 18.75 -12.88 19.14
CA GLY A 280 18.41 -14.24 18.70
C GLY A 280 17.01 -14.34 18.07
N SER A 281 16.22 -15.31 18.52
CA SER A 281 14.89 -15.62 17.98
C SER A 281 13.73 -15.12 18.85
N GLN A 282 14.00 -14.31 19.86
CA GLN A 282 12.98 -13.72 20.73
C GLN A 282 12.57 -12.33 20.22
N LEU A 283 11.26 -12.04 20.20
CA LEU A 283 10.70 -10.74 19.85
C LEU A 283 9.72 -10.29 20.93
N ARG A 284 9.68 -8.98 21.20
CA ARG A 284 8.78 -8.36 22.18
C ARG A 284 7.91 -7.30 21.50
N PHE A 285 6.67 -7.21 21.92
CA PHE A 285 5.68 -6.28 21.39
C PHE A 285 4.86 -5.65 22.51
N LEU A 286 4.61 -4.35 22.42
CA LEU A 286 3.64 -3.65 23.27
C LEU A 286 2.37 -3.41 22.47
N ILE A 287 1.25 -3.99 22.91
CA ILE A 287 -0.03 -3.99 22.20
C ILE A 287 -1.09 -3.34 23.08
N LYS A 288 -1.64 -2.20 22.65
CA LYS A 288 -2.77 -1.54 23.33
C LYS A 288 -4.10 -2.04 22.78
N GLU A 289 -5.09 -2.17 23.66
CA GLU A 289 -6.46 -2.46 23.25
C GLU A 289 -7.08 -1.23 22.57
N LEU A 290 -7.19 -1.26 21.21
CA LEU A 290 -7.70 -0.14 20.42
C LEU A 290 -8.76 -0.54 19.39
N GLY A 291 -8.99 -1.82 19.17
CA GLY A 291 -9.92 -2.30 18.14
C GLY A 291 -10.28 -3.76 18.29
N ASP A 292 -11.13 -4.25 17.41
CA ASP A 292 -11.77 -5.57 17.48
C ASP A 292 -10.78 -6.73 17.70
N PHE A 293 -9.56 -6.65 17.15
CA PHE A 293 -8.54 -7.68 17.30
C PHE A 293 -7.83 -7.60 18.67
N THR A 294 -7.44 -6.39 19.08
CA THR A 294 -6.60 -6.20 20.28
C THR A 294 -7.41 -6.24 21.57
N THR A 295 -8.70 -5.88 21.52
CA THR A 295 -9.59 -5.95 22.69
C THR A 295 -9.76 -7.38 23.16
N GLY A 296 -9.46 -7.63 24.43
CA GLY A 296 -9.50 -8.96 25.03
C GLY A 296 -8.49 -9.97 24.46
N LEU A 297 -7.45 -9.49 23.74
CA LEU A 297 -6.42 -10.38 23.20
C LEU A 297 -5.72 -11.15 24.33
N HIS A 298 -5.39 -10.49 25.46
CA HIS A 298 -4.76 -11.10 26.62
C HIS A 298 -5.55 -12.29 27.19
N GLN A 299 -6.89 -12.26 27.12
CA GLN A 299 -7.76 -13.36 27.60
C GLN A 299 -7.73 -14.59 26.68
N ARG A 300 -7.31 -14.40 25.42
CA ARG A 300 -7.24 -15.44 24.39
C ARG A 300 -5.83 -16.01 24.24
N LEU A 301 -4.85 -15.47 24.96
CA LEU A 301 -3.47 -15.93 24.97
C LEU A 301 -3.25 -17.00 26.04
N GLN A 302 -2.30 -17.89 25.75
CA GLN A 302 -1.68 -18.82 26.67
C GLN A 302 -0.24 -19.07 26.21
N ASN A 303 0.66 -19.38 27.14
CA ASN A 303 2.02 -19.76 26.80
C ASN A 303 2.02 -20.99 25.88
N GLY A 304 2.89 -21.01 24.89
CA GLY A 304 2.93 -22.04 23.86
C GLY A 304 1.92 -21.85 22.72
N LYS A 305 1.03 -20.85 22.76
CA LYS A 305 0.08 -20.59 21.67
C LYS A 305 0.81 -20.22 20.38
N SER A 306 0.55 -20.96 19.31
CA SER A 306 1.17 -20.76 18.01
C SER A 306 0.65 -19.52 17.29
N LEU A 307 1.54 -18.83 16.57
CA LEU A 307 1.25 -17.71 15.67
C LEU A 307 2.27 -17.68 14.52
N GLU A 308 1.98 -16.86 13.52
CA GLU A 308 2.94 -16.53 12.45
C GLU A 308 3.42 -15.07 12.62
N VAL A 309 4.71 -14.85 12.42
CA VAL A 309 5.35 -13.53 12.35
C VAL A 309 5.78 -13.28 10.93
N GLU A 310 5.43 -12.12 10.37
CA GLU A 310 5.84 -11.73 9.02
C GLU A 310 6.62 -10.41 9.09
N GLY A 311 7.86 -10.40 8.65
CA GLY A 311 8.71 -9.21 8.68
C GLY A 311 10.21 -9.54 8.65
N PRO A 312 11.08 -8.58 9.08
CA PRO A 312 10.75 -7.25 9.61
C PRO A 312 10.47 -6.22 8.50
N TYR A 313 9.74 -5.17 8.84
CA TYR A 313 9.39 -4.06 7.97
C TYR A 313 9.65 -2.71 8.65
N GLY A 314 9.71 -1.65 7.85
CA GLY A 314 9.87 -0.28 8.37
C GLY A 314 11.26 0.28 8.17
N LYS A 315 11.32 1.62 8.19
CA LYS A 315 12.54 2.42 7.96
C LYS A 315 12.69 3.53 8.99
N PHE A 316 12.20 3.30 10.20
CA PHE A 316 12.53 4.17 11.32
C PHE A 316 14.02 3.98 11.65
N ASP A 317 14.77 5.06 11.82
CA ASP A 317 16.23 5.02 11.90
C ASP A 317 16.72 5.89 13.05
N PHE A 318 17.53 5.32 13.90
CA PHE A 318 18.17 5.96 15.03
C PHE A 318 19.63 6.36 14.77
N SER A 319 20.18 6.01 13.60
CA SER A 319 21.62 6.10 13.28
C SER A 319 22.14 7.51 12.98
N THR A 320 21.32 8.56 13.16
CA THR A 320 21.78 9.95 12.95
C THR A 320 22.83 10.34 13.98
N GLN A 321 23.86 11.07 13.53
CA GLN A 321 24.96 11.55 14.36
C GLN A 321 24.63 12.83 15.17
N GLN A 322 23.41 13.39 14.99
CA GLN A 322 22.99 14.61 15.67
C GLN A 322 22.26 14.31 16.98
N PRO A 323 22.21 15.26 17.94
CA PRO A 323 21.34 15.15 19.11
C PRO A 323 19.90 14.83 18.69
N GLN A 324 19.25 13.94 19.43
CA GLN A 324 17.92 13.44 19.10
C GLN A 324 16.91 13.74 20.22
N ILE A 325 15.71 14.10 19.81
CA ILE A 325 14.55 14.18 20.69
C ILE A 325 13.61 13.04 20.30
N TRP A 326 13.35 12.14 21.24
CA TRP A 326 12.42 11.03 21.07
C TRP A 326 11.13 11.33 21.81
N ILE A 327 9.98 11.16 21.18
CA ILE A 327 8.68 11.41 21.79
C ILE A 327 7.82 10.17 21.58
N GLY A 328 7.56 9.43 22.65
CA GLY A 328 6.73 8.22 22.66
C GLY A 328 5.42 8.47 23.40
N GLY A 329 4.26 8.28 22.73
CA GLY A 329 2.94 8.35 23.34
C GLY A 329 2.33 6.96 23.54
N GLY A 330 2.00 6.56 24.77
CA GLY A 330 1.45 5.24 25.07
C GLY A 330 2.30 4.12 24.48
N VAL A 331 1.70 3.18 23.73
CA VAL A 331 2.44 2.09 23.04
C VAL A 331 3.38 2.58 21.92
N GLY A 332 3.31 3.86 21.53
CA GLY A 332 4.31 4.50 20.68
C GLY A 332 5.71 4.59 21.30
N ILE A 333 5.87 4.16 22.55
CA ILE A 333 7.18 3.97 23.21
C ILE A 333 7.95 2.77 22.65
N ALA A 334 7.29 1.79 22.05
CA ALA A 334 7.89 0.53 21.58
C ALA A 334 9.15 0.70 20.72
N PRO A 335 9.20 1.56 19.68
CA PRO A 335 10.41 1.75 18.89
C PRO A 335 11.56 2.34 19.72
N PHE A 336 11.26 3.16 20.72
CA PHE A 336 12.27 3.78 21.58
C PHE A 336 12.81 2.81 22.64
N MET A 337 12.02 1.82 23.08
CA MET A 337 12.54 0.72 23.89
C MET A 337 13.58 -0.08 23.12
N ALA A 338 13.27 -0.45 21.87
CA ALA A 338 14.26 -1.07 20.98
C ALA A 338 15.47 -0.15 20.72
N GLY A 339 15.23 1.16 20.64
CA GLY A 339 16.27 2.18 20.50
C GLY A 339 17.21 2.25 21.72
N LEU A 340 16.67 2.17 22.94
CA LEU A 340 17.47 2.10 24.16
C LEU A 340 18.31 0.82 24.21
N ASP A 341 17.74 -0.33 23.84
CA ASP A 341 18.50 -1.59 23.75
C ASP A 341 19.62 -1.51 22.69
N TRP A 342 19.33 -0.87 21.54
CA TRP A 342 20.33 -0.65 20.49
C TRP A 342 21.48 0.26 20.95
N LEU A 343 21.21 1.30 21.74
CA LEU A 343 22.23 2.20 22.33
C LEU A 343 23.15 1.49 23.32
N MET A 344 22.80 0.31 23.85
CA MET A 344 23.70 -0.48 24.67
C MET A 344 24.90 -1.04 23.90
N THR A 345 24.77 -1.17 22.56
CA THR A 345 25.79 -1.72 21.67
C THR A 345 26.47 -0.66 20.81
N GLU A 346 25.88 0.53 20.69
CA GLU A 346 26.33 1.63 19.83
C GLU A 346 26.72 2.85 20.65
N ARG A 347 27.57 3.72 20.10
CA ARG A 347 27.91 5.00 20.76
C ARG A 347 26.69 5.90 20.79
N ALA A 348 26.27 6.28 21.98
CA ALA A 348 25.17 7.20 22.18
C ALA A 348 25.56 8.64 21.77
N HIS A 349 24.72 9.25 20.94
CA HIS A 349 24.63 10.71 20.82
C HIS A 349 23.69 11.23 21.91
N PRO A 350 23.74 12.53 22.27
CA PRO A 350 22.78 13.07 23.22
C PRO A 350 21.33 12.78 22.78
N VAL A 351 20.60 12.09 23.63
CA VAL A 351 19.19 11.76 23.38
C VAL A 351 18.36 12.22 24.58
N HIS A 352 17.24 12.89 24.32
CA HIS A 352 16.22 13.16 25.31
C HIS A 352 14.94 12.41 24.92
N LEU A 353 14.51 11.47 25.75
CA LEU A 353 13.28 10.68 25.56
C LEU A 353 12.15 11.26 26.42
N PHE A 354 11.09 11.73 25.77
CA PHE A 354 9.81 12.06 26.41
C PHE A 354 8.85 10.89 26.25
N PHE A 355 8.40 10.33 27.37
CA PHE A 355 7.37 9.30 27.39
C PHE A 355 6.07 9.89 27.93
N CYS A 356 5.08 10.07 27.07
CA CYS A 356 3.76 10.57 27.42
C CYS A 356 2.78 9.40 27.49
N CYS A 357 2.11 9.21 28.61
CA CYS A 357 1.13 8.15 28.81
C CYS A 357 -0.10 8.66 29.58
N HIS A 358 -1.15 7.89 29.56
CA HIS A 358 -2.30 8.07 30.42
C HIS A 358 -2.42 6.83 31.31
N GLN A 359 -2.31 7.01 32.62
CA GLN A 359 -2.21 5.91 33.60
C GLN A 359 -0.96 5.04 33.38
N ILE A 360 0.06 5.37 34.12
CA ILE A 360 1.39 4.73 34.05
C ILE A 360 1.32 3.24 34.39
N ASP A 361 2.01 2.40 33.59
CA ASP A 361 2.44 1.07 33.97
C ASP A 361 3.75 1.21 34.80
N PRO A 362 3.74 0.93 36.11
CA PRO A 362 4.93 1.07 36.97
C PRO A 362 6.11 0.21 36.52
N ASN A 363 5.85 -1.01 36.00
CA ASN A 363 6.89 -1.93 35.55
C ASN A 363 7.59 -1.40 34.31
N LEU A 364 6.80 -0.96 33.32
CA LEU A 364 7.32 -0.35 32.09
C LEU A 364 8.14 0.90 32.39
N CYS A 365 7.66 1.74 33.32
CA CYS A 365 8.39 2.95 33.71
C CYS A 365 9.70 2.64 34.48
N ALA A 366 9.70 1.64 35.32
CA ALA A 366 10.92 1.20 36.03
C ALA A 366 11.95 0.68 35.01
N GLU A 367 11.51 -0.13 34.04
CA GLU A 367 12.37 -0.63 32.97
C GLU A 367 12.93 0.51 32.11
N LEU A 368 12.09 1.47 31.70
CA LEU A 368 12.52 2.63 30.91
C LEU A 368 13.56 3.47 31.64
N ARG A 369 13.35 3.75 32.95
CA ARG A 369 14.32 4.49 33.76
C ARG A 369 15.66 3.75 33.86
N HIS A 370 15.61 2.46 34.10
CA HIS A 370 16.81 1.63 34.20
C HIS A 370 17.58 1.62 32.86
N LYS A 371 16.91 1.34 31.75
CA LYS A 371 17.55 1.33 30.41
C LYS A 371 18.10 2.71 30.05
N ALA A 372 17.34 3.79 30.24
CA ALA A 372 17.79 5.14 29.97
C ALA A 372 19.04 5.52 30.74
N GLN A 373 19.09 5.15 32.05
CA GLN A 373 20.25 5.39 32.90
C GLN A 373 21.49 4.63 32.42
N LEU A 374 21.34 3.37 32.02
CA LEU A 374 22.45 2.55 31.50
C LEU A 374 23.12 3.14 30.27
N VAL A 375 22.34 3.76 29.39
CA VAL A 375 22.84 4.31 28.12
C VAL A 375 23.00 5.84 28.11
N GLY A 376 22.82 6.50 29.26
CA GLY A 376 23.00 7.95 29.41
C GLY A 376 21.94 8.80 28.68
N VAL A 377 20.73 8.26 28.46
CA VAL A 377 19.60 8.97 27.84
C VAL A 377 18.84 9.76 28.91
N SER A 378 18.61 11.06 28.66
CA SER A 378 17.72 11.88 29.47
C SER A 378 16.28 11.44 29.29
N LEU A 379 15.59 11.02 30.36
CA LEU A 379 14.20 10.54 30.30
C LEU A 379 13.27 11.49 31.09
N THR A 380 12.22 11.95 30.40
CA THR A 380 11.09 12.66 31.02
C THR A 380 9.82 11.82 30.83
N ILE A 381 9.18 11.42 31.93
CA ILE A 381 7.89 10.72 31.91
C ILE A 381 6.80 11.72 32.27
N ILE A 382 5.74 11.77 31.47
CA ILE A 382 4.58 12.66 31.61
C ILE A 382 3.33 11.80 31.67
N ASP A 383 2.65 11.78 32.80
CA ASP A 383 1.35 11.11 32.94
C ASP A 383 0.23 12.12 32.78
N SER A 384 -0.48 12.06 31.64
CA SER A 384 -1.58 13.01 31.35
C SER A 384 -2.78 12.85 32.26
N SER A 385 -2.80 11.90 33.18
CA SER A 385 -3.82 11.81 34.24
C SER A 385 -3.58 12.81 35.38
N VAL A 386 -2.33 13.27 35.56
CA VAL A 386 -1.92 14.18 36.61
C VAL A 386 -1.09 15.36 36.15
N ASP A 387 -0.37 15.20 34.99
CA ASP A 387 0.48 16.22 34.42
C ASP A 387 -0.22 16.91 33.22
N PRO A 388 0.12 18.18 32.91
CA PRO A 388 -0.31 18.81 31.67
C PRO A 388 0.33 18.10 30.46
N HIS A 389 -0.33 18.17 29.32
CA HIS A 389 0.22 17.60 28.07
C HIS A 389 1.54 18.29 27.69
N LEU A 390 2.47 17.50 27.12
CA LEU A 390 3.75 17.98 26.62
C LEU A 390 3.55 19.08 25.56
N SER A 391 4.11 20.24 25.82
CA SER A 391 4.11 21.38 24.89
C SER A 391 5.46 21.55 24.18
N ALA A 392 5.48 22.34 23.11
CA ALA A 392 6.72 22.70 22.43
C ALA A 392 7.67 23.50 23.35
N ASP A 393 7.11 24.34 24.25
CA ASP A 393 7.89 25.10 25.21
C ASP A 393 8.52 24.22 26.30
N ASP A 394 7.86 23.13 26.67
CA ASP A 394 8.43 22.15 27.61
C ASP A 394 9.62 21.44 27.00
N ILE A 395 9.54 21.08 25.74
CA ILE A 395 10.65 20.48 24.98
C ILE A 395 11.80 21.48 24.89
N ALA A 396 11.54 22.72 24.46
CA ALA A 396 12.56 23.75 24.31
C ALA A 396 13.27 24.11 25.61
N ARG A 397 12.60 24.00 26.75
CA ARG A 397 13.19 24.26 28.08
C ARG A 397 14.08 23.12 28.61
N ARG A 398 13.87 21.88 28.11
CA ARG A 398 14.54 20.67 28.60
C ARG A 398 15.61 20.12 27.67
N CYS A 399 15.66 20.57 26.43
CA CYS A 399 16.63 20.23 25.40
C CYS A 399 17.48 21.43 24.97
#